data_f65492d5ac22fbf1f180539f0678a152
#
_entry.id   f65492d5ac22fbf1f180539f0678a152
#
_cell.length_a   1.000
_cell.length_b   1.000
_cell.length_c   1.000
_cell.angle_alpha   90.00
_cell.angle_beta   90.00
_cell.angle_gamma   90.00
#
_symmetry.space_group_name_H-M   'P 1'
#
loop_
_entity.id
_entity.type
_entity.pdbx_description
1 polymer ?
#
loop_
_entity_poly.entity_id
_entity_poly.type
_entity_poly.pdbx_seq_one_letter_code
_entity_poly.pdbx_strand_id
1 'polypeptide(L)'
;MGEFSHFDQHGNAVMVDVTEKKETTRTAIAQGKIKVNDEIFAKVKEGSMAKGDVLGTARIAGIMAAKKTFELIPMCHLLMLTKCKVDFEMLEETKEIKAVCLVKTIGKTGVEMEALTGVQIALLTIYDMCKAIDKHMVMSEIHLVEKTGGKSGDFVWKES
;
A
#
# COMPACT_ATOMS: atom_id res chain seq x y z
N MET A 1 12.50 -16.45 -17.40
CA MET A 1 12.81 -15.06 -17.04
C MET A 1 11.76 -14.18 -17.68
N GLY A 2 11.07 -13.35 -16.89
CA GLY A 2 10.16 -12.36 -17.46
C GLY A 2 10.98 -11.27 -18.15
N GLU A 3 10.62 -10.92 -19.38
CA GLU A 3 11.18 -9.77 -20.05
C GLU A 3 10.82 -8.48 -19.33
N PHE A 4 11.78 -7.56 -19.19
CA PHE A 4 11.54 -6.22 -18.66
C PHE A 4 10.65 -5.44 -19.65
N SER A 5 9.38 -5.29 -19.32
CA SER A 5 8.38 -4.67 -20.20
C SER A 5 8.37 -3.13 -20.16
N HIS A 6 9.17 -2.51 -19.30
CA HIS A 6 9.23 -1.05 -19.13
C HIS A 6 10.38 -0.38 -19.89
N PHE A 7 10.99 -1.08 -20.83
CA PHE A 7 12.04 -0.53 -21.70
C PHE A 7 11.73 -0.83 -23.16
N ASP A 8 12.01 0.14 -24.04
CA ASP A 8 11.93 -0.03 -25.47
C ASP A 8 13.19 -0.77 -26.02
N GLN A 9 13.22 -1.01 -27.33
CA GLN A 9 14.34 -1.68 -28.00
C GLN A 9 15.66 -0.92 -27.91
N HIS A 10 15.62 0.36 -27.54
CA HIS A 10 16.77 1.25 -27.36
C HIS A 10 17.18 1.43 -25.91
N GLY A 11 16.50 0.76 -24.95
CA GLY A 11 16.79 0.85 -23.52
C GLY A 11 16.18 2.08 -22.84
N ASN A 12 15.26 2.80 -23.48
CA ASN A 12 14.56 3.91 -22.87
C ASN A 12 13.35 3.42 -22.07
N ALA A 13 13.07 4.08 -20.95
CA ALA A 13 11.91 3.78 -20.14
C ALA A 13 10.61 4.10 -20.90
N VAL A 14 9.67 3.18 -20.88
CA VAL A 14 8.37 3.29 -21.54
C VAL A 14 7.26 2.71 -20.66
N MET A 15 6.12 3.38 -20.65
CA MET A 15 4.92 2.82 -20.05
C MET A 15 4.36 1.73 -20.96
N VAL A 16 4.05 0.56 -20.39
CA VAL A 16 3.58 -0.61 -21.18
C VAL A 16 2.28 -0.28 -21.91
N ASP A 17 2.24 -0.59 -23.22
CA ASP A 17 1.00 -0.49 -23.98
C ASP A 17 0.03 -1.61 -23.59
N VAL A 18 -1.16 -1.21 -23.12
CA VAL A 18 -2.22 -2.12 -22.68
C VAL A 18 -3.47 -2.02 -23.58
N THR A 19 -3.36 -1.39 -24.75
CA THR A 19 -4.49 -1.13 -25.67
C THR A 19 -5.25 -2.41 -25.99
N GLU A 20 -4.55 -3.48 -26.35
CA GLU A 20 -5.13 -4.77 -26.73
C GLU A 20 -5.53 -5.68 -25.57
N LYS A 21 -5.23 -5.28 -24.31
CA LYS A 21 -5.62 -6.06 -23.14
C LYS A 21 -7.10 -5.88 -22.85
N LYS A 22 -7.77 -6.99 -22.48
CA LYS A 22 -9.15 -6.96 -22.03
C LYS A 22 -9.27 -6.38 -20.62
N GLU A 23 -10.32 -5.64 -20.37
CA GLU A 23 -10.68 -5.22 -19.02
C GLU A 23 -11.16 -6.43 -18.21
N THR A 24 -10.60 -6.60 -17.03
CA THR A 24 -10.97 -7.62 -16.06
C THR A 24 -11.04 -7.04 -14.66
N THR A 25 -11.82 -7.66 -13.80
CA THR A 25 -11.78 -7.34 -12.37
C THR A 25 -10.42 -7.73 -11.79
N ARG A 26 -9.80 -6.80 -11.09
CA ARG A 26 -8.48 -6.97 -10.46
C ARG A 26 -8.54 -6.55 -9.02
N THR A 27 -7.93 -7.36 -8.17
CA THR A 27 -7.80 -7.06 -6.74
C THR A 27 -6.34 -7.22 -6.34
N ALA A 28 -5.87 -6.37 -5.44
CA ALA A 28 -4.59 -6.51 -4.77
C ALA A 28 -4.74 -6.20 -3.29
N ILE A 29 -4.00 -6.94 -2.47
CA ILE A 29 -3.87 -6.73 -1.03
C ILE A 29 -2.39 -6.61 -0.72
N ALA A 30 -2.01 -5.51 -0.08
CA ALA A 30 -0.67 -5.29 0.46
C ALA A 30 -0.74 -5.08 1.97
N GLN A 31 0.34 -5.36 2.66
CA GLN A 31 0.49 -5.09 4.09
C GLN A 31 1.86 -4.53 4.42
N GLY A 32 1.99 -4.01 5.61
CA GLY A 32 3.24 -3.56 6.21
C GLY A 32 3.04 -3.28 7.69
N LYS A 33 4.11 -3.03 8.41
CA LYS A 33 4.09 -2.78 9.85
C LYS A 33 4.90 -1.55 10.21
N ILE A 34 4.55 -0.91 11.31
CA ILE A 34 5.39 0.07 11.99
C ILE A 34 5.57 -0.35 13.44
N LYS A 35 6.85 -0.50 13.83
CA LYS A 35 7.26 -0.74 15.22
C LYS A 35 7.26 0.58 15.97
N VAL A 36 6.59 0.63 17.11
CA VAL A 36 6.49 1.80 17.96
C VAL A 36 6.90 1.45 19.40
N ASN A 37 7.13 2.46 20.25
CA ASN A 37 7.35 2.22 21.68
C ASN A 37 6.03 2.02 22.42
N ASP A 38 6.11 1.59 23.70
CA ASP A 38 4.95 1.30 24.53
C ASP A 38 4.02 2.51 24.72
N GLU A 39 4.60 3.71 24.87
CA GLU A 39 3.84 4.95 25.05
C GLU A 39 2.99 5.27 23.82
N ILE A 40 3.59 5.23 22.62
CA ILE A 40 2.86 5.47 21.37
C ILE A 40 1.79 4.40 21.17
N PHE A 41 2.15 3.12 21.41
CA PHE A 41 1.22 2.02 21.22
C PHE A 41 -0.04 2.18 22.10
N ALA A 42 0.15 2.48 23.38
CA ALA A 42 -0.95 2.72 24.30
C ALA A 42 -1.81 3.92 23.87
N LYS A 43 -1.19 5.06 23.57
CA LYS A 43 -1.92 6.28 23.17
C LYS A 43 -2.69 6.12 21.86
N VAL A 44 -2.13 5.42 20.87
CA VAL A 44 -2.84 5.13 19.60
C VAL A 44 -4.02 4.21 19.87
N LYS A 45 -3.84 3.16 20.67
CA LYS A 45 -4.89 2.21 21.03
C LYS A 45 -6.05 2.88 21.80
N GLU A 46 -5.74 3.80 22.69
CA GLU A 46 -6.72 4.55 23.50
C GLU A 46 -7.34 5.74 22.76
N GLY A 47 -6.76 6.16 21.63
CA GLY A 47 -7.17 7.37 20.92
C GLY A 47 -6.80 8.66 21.64
N SER A 48 -5.81 8.63 22.53
CA SER A 48 -5.39 9.77 23.39
C SER A 48 -4.21 10.57 22.86
N MET A 49 -3.83 10.40 21.56
CA MET A 49 -2.77 11.18 20.93
C MET A 49 -3.13 12.66 20.84
N ALA A 50 -2.18 13.53 21.17
CA ALA A 50 -2.36 14.99 21.14
C ALA A 50 -2.72 15.52 19.73
N LYS A 51 -2.28 14.86 18.68
CA LYS A 51 -2.61 15.19 17.28
C LYS A 51 -3.96 14.60 16.79
N GLY A 52 -4.72 13.94 17.67
CA GLY A 52 -6.02 13.38 17.34
C GLY A 52 -5.98 11.92 16.87
N ASP A 53 -6.96 11.51 16.07
CA ASP A 53 -7.12 10.15 15.58
C ASP A 53 -6.05 9.77 14.56
N VAL A 54 -5.01 9.09 15.03
CA VAL A 54 -3.87 8.66 14.23
C VAL A 54 -4.29 7.65 13.16
N LEU A 55 -5.03 6.62 13.54
CA LEU A 55 -5.40 5.56 12.59
C LEU A 55 -6.44 6.04 11.58
N GLY A 56 -7.40 6.87 11.98
CA GLY A 56 -8.36 7.47 11.06
C GLY A 56 -7.68 8.36 10.03
N THR A 57 -6.75 9.21 10.46
CA THR A 57 -5.97 10.07 9.57
C THR A 57 -5.08 9.25 8.62
N ALA A 58 -4.39 8.24 9.13
CA ALA A 58 -3.56 7.35 8.34
C ALA A 58 -4.38 6.55 7.29
N ARG A 59 -5.59 6.14 7.64
CA ARG A 59 -6.52 5.47 6.74
C ARG A 59 -6.86 6.35 5.53
N ILE A 60 -7.26 7.59 5.77
CA ILE A 60 -7.59 8.54 4.72
C ILE A 60 -6.36 8.83 3.85
N ALA A 61 -5.19 9.05 4.47
CA ALA A 61 -3.95 9.28 3.74
C ALA A 61 -3.58 8.11 2.83
N GLY A 62 -3.71 6.87 3.31
CA GLY A 62 -3.47 5.66 2.52
C GLY A 62 -4.42 5.52 1.33
N ILE A 63 -5.71 5.80 1.53
CA ILE A 63 -6.70 5.78 0.44
C ILE A 63 -6.39 6.85 -0.60
N MET A 64 -6.05 8.07 -0.17
CA MET A 64 -5.68 9.16 -1.07
C MET A 64 -4.41 8.82 -1.86
N ALA A 65 -3.42 8.22 -1.23
CA ALA A 65 -2.18 7.81 -1.87
C ALA A 65 -2.41 6.71 -2.93
N ALA A 66 -3.22 5.71 -2.62
CA ALA A 66 -3.61 4.67 -3.59
C ALA A 66 -4.23 5.29 -4.85
N LYS A 67 -5.07 6.32 -4.72
CA LYS A 67 -5.70 7.04 -5.83
C LYS A 67 -4.72 7.89 -6.64
N LYS A 68 -3.56 8.25 -6.07
CA LYS A 68 -2.53 9.09 -6.68
C LYS A 68 -1.27 8.33 -7.09
N THR A 69 -1.31 7.02 -7.11
CA THR A 69 -0.14 6.17 -7.41
C THR A 69 0.50 6.54 -8.75
N PHE A 70 -0.30 6.80 -9.79
CA PHE A 70 0.20 7.19 -11.11
C PHE A 70 0.98 8.52 -11.11
N GLU A 71 0.74 9.41 -10.16
CA GLU A 71 1.50 10.66 -9.98
C GLU A 71 2.85 10.43 -9.30
N LEU A 72 3.00 9.33 -8.56
CA LEU A 72 4.19 9.01 -7.76
C LEU A 72 5.11 8.01 -8.43
N ILE A 73 4.56 7.05 -9.17
CA ILE A 73 5.30 5.96 -9.81
C ILE A 73 5.28 6.18 -11.34
N PRO A 74 6.43 6.52 -11.95
CA PRO A 74 6.49 7.06 -13.32
C PRO A 74 5.83 6.21 -14.39
N MET A 75 5.95 4.86 -14.30
CA MET A 75 5.46 3.95 -15.35
C MET A 75 4.10 3.32 -15.00
N CYS A 76 3.42 3.79 -13.95
CA CYS A 76 2.08 3.34 -13.62
C CYS A 76 1.02 4.01 -14.49
N HIS A 77 0.03 3.21 -14.91
CA HIS A 77 -1.15 3.71 -15.61
C HIS A 77 -2.09 4.42 -14.65
N LEU A 78 -2.79 5.43 -15.14
CA LEU A 78 -3.94 6.00 -14.42
C LEU A 78 -5.08 4.98 -14.38
N LEU A 79 -5.50 4.62 -13.18
CA LEU A 79 -6.56 3.64 -12.96
C LEU A 79 -7.74 4.25 -12.18
N MET A 80 -8.94 3.90 -12.61
CA MET A 80 -10.16 4.20 -11.86
C MET A 80 -10.41 3.07 -10.84
N LEU A 81 -10.16 3.36 -9.56
CA LEU A 81 -10.37 2.40 -8.50
C LEU A 81 -11.86 2.28 -8.16
N THR A 82 -12.36 1.05 -8.12
CA THR A 82 -13.74 0.76 -7.72
C THR A 82 -13.90 0.54 -6.22
N LYS A 83 -12.79 0.17 -5.54
CA LYS A 83 -12.72 0.03 -4.08
C LYS A 83 -11.29 0.28 -3.60
N CYS A 84 -11.19 0.99 -2.49
CA CYS A 84 -9.96 1.09 -1.71
C CYS A 84 -10.30 1.05 -0.22
N LYS A 85 -9.66 0.17 0.53
CA LYS A 85 -9.87 0.00 1.97
C LYS A 85 -8.52 -0.12 2.67
N VAL A 86 -8.32 0.65 3.71
CA VAL A 86 -7.15 0.56 4.59
C VAL A 86 -7.62 0.22 5.99
N ASP A 87 -7.11 -0.87 6.55
CA ASP A 87 -7.38 -1.31 7.91
C ASP A 87 -6.08 -1.44 8.71
N PHE A 88 -6.24 -1.42 10.04
CA PHE A 88 -5.12 -1.55 10.97
C PHE A 88 -5.39 -2.66 11.98
N GLU A 89 -4.32 -3.33 12.39
CA GLU A 89 -4.30 -4.31 13.47
C GLU A 89 -3.21 -3.92 14.47
N MET A 90 -3.58 -3.84 15.75
CA MET A 90 -2.67 -3.54 16.85
C MET A 90 -2.07 -4.83 17.37
N LEU A 91 -0.77 -5.05 17.11
CA LEU A 91 -0.04 -6.26 17.54
C LEU A 91 0.58 -6.02 18.92
N GLU A 92 -0.12 -6.43 19.97
CA GLU A 92 0.22 -6.14 21.37
C GLU A 92 1.58 -6.70 21.78
N GLU A 93 1.91 -7.92 21.38
CA GLU A 93 3.14 -8.61 21.79
C GLU A 93 4.41 -7.95 21.24
N THR A 94 4.33 -7.47 20.01
CA THR A 94 5.48 -6.88 19.31
C THR A 94 5.48 -5.35 19.34
N LYS A 95 4.41 -4.72 19.84
CA LYS A 95 4.19 -3.26 19.77
C LYS A 95 4.31 -2.73 18.34
N GLU A 96 3.69 -3.44 17.42
CA GLU A 96 3.60 -3.05 16.02
C GLU A 96 2.16 -2.70 15.64
N ILE A 97 2.03 -1.78 14.71
CA ILE A 97 0.76 -1.47 14.06
C ILE A 97 0.87 -1.98 12.64
N LYS A 98 0.06 -2.96 12.27
CA LYS A 98 0.00 -3.52 10.94
C LYS A 98 -1.04 -2.78 10.13
N ALA A 99 -0.66 -2.29 8.96
CA ALA A 99 -1.56 -1.71 7.96
C ALA A 99 -1.82 -2.72 6.85
N VAL A 100 -3.06 -2.81 6.39
CA VAL A 100 -3.47 -3.65 5.26
C VAL A 100 -4.27 -2.78 4.29
N CYS A 101 -3.90 -2.78 3.02
CA CYS A 101 -4.60 -2.05 1.97
C CYS A 101 -5.14 -3.02 0.91
N LEU A 102 -6.45 -2.98 0.70
CA LEU A 102 -7.14 -3.71 -0.36
C LEU A 102 -7.60 -2.72 -1.42
N VAL A 103 -7.25 -2.99 -2.67
CA VAL A 103 -7.65 -2.17 -3.82
C VAL A 103 -8.31 -3.04 -4.88
N LYS A 104 -9.37 -2.53 -5.51
CA LYS A 104 -10.04 -3.17 -6.66
C LYS A 104 -10.21 -2.17 -7.79
N THR A 105 -10.14 -2.69 -9.01
CA THR A 105 -10.50 -1.98 -10.25
C THR A 105 -11.10 -2.94 -11.26
N ILE A 106 -11.74 -2.38 -12.27
CA ILE A 106 -12.03 -3.05 -13.53
C ILE A 106 -11.16 -2.36 -14.58
N GLY A 107 -10.17 -3.07 -15.12
CA GLY A 107 -9.19 -2.42 -15.97
C GLY A 107 -8.23 -3.39 -16.67
N LYS A 108 -7.32 -2.81 -17.45
CA LYS A 108 -6.37 -3.52 -18.30
C LYS A 108 -5.04 -3.86 -17.62
N THR A 109 -4.78 -3.28 -16.44
CA THR A 109 -3.58 -3.52 -15.62
C THR A 109 -3.94 -3.77 -14.16
N GLY A 110 -3.01 -4.34 -13.40
CA GLY A 110 -3.20 -4.66 -11.98
C GLY A 110 -3.15 -3.43 -11.08
N VAL A 111 -3.51 -3.62 -9.81
CA VAL A 111 -3.58 -2.58 -8.76
C VAL A 111 -2.61 -2.84 -7.61
N GLU A 112 -1.57 -3.62 -7.88
CA GLU A 112 -0.54 -3.95 -6.89
C GLU A 112 0.17 -2.71 -6.36
N MET A 113 0.52 -1.79 -7.26
CA MET A 113 1.22 -0.55 -6.90
C MET A 113 0.34 0.38 -6.08
N GLU A 114 -0.95 0.44 -6.37
CA GLU A 114 -1.93 1.21 -5.61
C GLU A 114 -2.05 0.67 -4.17
N ALA A 115 -2.10 -0.64 -4.00
CA ALA A 115 -2.17 -1.27 -2.69
C ALA A 115 -0.87 -1.04 -1.88
N LEU A 116 0.29 -1.21 -2.50
CA LEU A 116 1.59 -0.97 -1.86
C LEU A 116 1.79 0.50 -1.49
N THR A 117 1.41 1.43 -2.36
CA THR A 117 1.48 2.87 -2.09
C THR A 117 0.57 3.26 -0.92
N GLY A 118 -0.65 2.71 -0.89
CA GLY A 118 -1.59 2.94 0.20
C GLY A 118 -1.05 2.53 1.56
N VAL A 119 -0.46 1.34 1.66
CA VAL A 119 0.18 0.86 2.90
C VAL A 119 1.33 1.77 3.34
N GLN A 120 2.22 2.12 2.43
CA GLN A 120 3.41 2.92 2.75
C GLN A 120 3.04 4.30 3.28
N ILE A 121 2.09 4.98 2.65
CA ILE A 121 1.66 6.32 3.08
C ILE A 121 0.82 6.26 4.37
N ALA A 122 0.04 5.20 4.58
CA ALA A 122 -0.64 4.99 5.86
C ALA A 122 0.38 4.85 7.01
N LEU A 123 1.41 4.02 6.85
CA LEU A 123 2.47 3.85 7.85
C LEU A 123 3.30 5.12 8.05
N LEU A 124 3.63 5.83 6.98
CA LEU A 124 4.36 7.11 7.07
C LEU A 124 3.54 8.18 7.79
N THR A 125 2.23 8.18 7.64
CA THR A 125 1.32 9.08 8.36
C THR A 125 1.30 8.78 9.86
N ILE A 126 1.29 7.50 10.25
CA ILE A 126 1.44 7.10 11.66
C ILE A 126 2.77 7.64 12.20
N TYR A 127 3.87 7.46 11.45
CA TYR A 127 5.18 7.98 11.83
C TYR A 127 5.13 9.50 12.05
N ASP A 128 4.60 10.24 11.10
CA ASP A 128 4.52 11.72 11.19
C ASP A 128 3.73 12.19 12.41
N MET A 129 2.61 11.53 12.69
CA MET A 129 1.75 11.90 13.83
C MET A 129 2.36 11.53 15.19
N CYS A 130 3.23 10.53 15.25
CA CYS A 130 3.82 10.03 16.50
C CYS A 130 5.26 10.48 16.75
N LYS A 131 5.99 11.01 15.77
CA LYS A 131 7.42 11.35 15.84
C LYS A 131 7.81 12.37 16.92
N ALA A 132 6.86 13.12 17.44
CA ALA A 132 7.10 14.03 18.55
C ALA A 132 7.41 13.27 19.87
N ILE A 133 6.88 12.05 20.02
CA ILE A 133 7.13 11.18 21.18
C ILE A 133 8.41 10.39 20.95
N ASP A 134 8.55 9.72 19.81
CA ASP A 134 9.71 8.89 19.48
C ASP A 134 9.97 8.90 17.97
N LYS A 135 11.25 9.04 17.58
CA LYS A 135 11.69 8.99 16.18
C LYS A 135 12.29 7.64 15.77
N HIS A 136 12.44 6.70 16.71
CA HIS A 136 13.04 5.37 16.48
C HIS A 136 12.06 4.35 15.89
N MET A 137 10.87 4.80 15.50
CA MET A 137 9.90 3.93 14.83
C MET A 137 10.45 3.38 13.51
N VAL A 138 10.19 2.10 13.25
CA VAL A 138 10.67 1.41 12.04
C VAL A 138 9.49 0.87 11.25
N MET A 139 9.40 1.27 9.99
CA MET A 139 8.47 0.68 9.03
C MET A 139 9.14 -0.51 8.36
N SER A 140 8.45 -1.65 8.33
CA SER A 140 9.01 -2.92 7.86
C SER A 140 7.96 -3.83 7.24
N GLU A 141 8.41 -4.93 6.64
CA GLU A 141 7.59 -6.00 6.10
C GLU A 141 6.52 -5.52 5.10
N ILE A 142 6.83 -4.47 4.33
CA ILE A 142 5.94 -3.96 3.30
C ILE A 142 6.03 -4.88 2.08
N HIS A 143 4.93 -5.55 1.75
CA HIS A 143 4.87 -6.47 0.60
C HIS A 143 3.45 -6.69 0.10
N LEU A 144 3.38 -7.23 -1.12
CA LEU A 144 2.14 -7.71 -1.71
C LEU A 144 1.76 -9.04 -1.06
N VAL A 145 0.54 -9.13 -0.53
CA VAL A 145 0.01 -10.36 0.09
C VAL A 145 -0.69 -11.23 -0.93
N GLU A 146 -1.53 -10.61 -1.73
CA GLU A 146 -2.37 -11.31 -2.71
C GLU A 146 -2.69 -10.41 -3.89
N LYS A 147 -2.77 -10.98 -5.04
CA LYS A 147 -3.43 -10.35 -6.19
C LYS A 147 -4.26 -11.37 -6.96
N THR A 148 -5.37 -10.92 -7.52
CA THR A 148 -6.21 -11.73 -8.39
C THR A 148 -6.55 -11.02 -9.68
N GLY A 149 -6.75 -11.81 -10.73
CA GLY A 149 -7.11 -11.33 -12.06
C GLY A 149 -5.92 -10.99 -12.94
N GLY A 150 -6.20 -10.84 -14.22
CA GLY A 150 -5.22 -10.53 -15.25
C GLY A 150 -4.51 -11.75 -15.85
N LYS A 151 -3.69 -11.50 -16.89
CA LYS A 151 -3.01 -12.53 -17.69
C LYS A 151 -2.00 -13.35 -16.90
N SER A 152 -1.34 -12.75 -15.91
CA SER A 152 -0.30 -13.39 -15.07
C SER A 152 -0.89 -14.31 -13.98
N GLY A 153 -2.22 -14.43 -13.89
CA GLY A 153 -2.88 -15.27 -12.90
C GLY A 153 -2.87 -14.70 -11.49
N ASP A 154 -3.28 -15.53 -10.54
CA ASP A 154 -3.36 -15.17 -9.14
C ASP A 154 -2.00 -15.37 -8.44
N PHE A 155 -1.73 -14.53 -7.47
CA PHE A 155 -0.55 -14.58 -6.62
C PHE A 155 -0.97 -14.56 -5.15
N VAL A 156 -0.37 -15.41 -4.36
CA VAL A 156 -0.46 -15.40 -2.90
C VAL A 156 0.94 -15.52 -2.33
N TRP A 157 1.32 -14.53 -1.50
CA TRP A 157 2.61 -14.54 -0.81
C TRP A 157 2.64 -15.69 0.21
N LYS A 158 3.75 -16.40 0.24
CA LYS A 158 4.00 -17.48 1.20
C LYS A 158 5.32 -17.18 1.89
N GLU A 159 5.31 -17.32 3.19
CA GLU A 159 6.53 -17.29 3.98
C GLU A 159 7.45 -18.44 3.53
N SER A 160 8.69 -18.12 3.19
CA SER A 160 9.70 -19.09 2.75
C SER A 160 10.42 -19.72 3.94
#